data_f93e7ca9172f18ae67966040220d1b10
#
_entry.id   f93e7ca9172f18ae67966040220d1b10
#
_cell.length_a   1.000
_cell.length_b   1.000
_cell.length_c   1.000
_cell.angle_alpha   90.00
_cell.angle_beta   90.00
_cell.angle_gamma   90.00
#
_symmetry.space_group_name_H-M   'P 1'
#
loop_
_entity.id
_entity.type
_entity.pdbx_description
1 polymer ?
#
loop_
_entity_poly.entity_id
_entity_poly.type
_entity_poly.pdbx_seq_one_letter_code
_entity_poly.pdbx_strand_id
1 'polypeptide(L)'
;MPTSPRTRAVTAATIAVLLSLSAAACGDDAQGDDSDLTAQKPHWKSCDAPSESEGGGTAPSPLPDGDKWQCATMKAPLDWDEPDGGTIDIALIRVRTSGPESRRIGSLVFNFGGPGGSGVKALPASAQDYAKLRTRYDLVSFDPRGVGRSAGVRCEDDEELDEYFQQDGTPDDAAERTDFLDSTKAFNSACEKNSGKTLPHVRTTDAARDMDLMRQVLGDDRLHYFGISYGTELGGVYAHLFPEKVGRAVFDAVVDPTQTSEQGTLGQAKGFQLALGNYARDCVSKAEDCPVGDTEQDVENRITKLLDDLETRPIDGIFPRDLTQTVATSGIAQALYSQDLWPYLTEGLEMAYGGDGSLLMSLSDSMNGRGENGEYSNLTAANVSINCADSKPRYTTADVEARLGTFRAASPVFGEWLAWSLVSCADWAVAGAADHPDVRAPGSAPILVIGNTGDPATPYEGARKMVEALGAGVGIELTYKGQGHGAYNGGNACVQTAVDGYLLTGKVPKSGRVCA
;
A
#
# COMPACT_ATOMS: atom_id res chain seq x y z
N MET A 1 38.15 15.05 -76.35
CA MET A 1 39.51 15.21 -77.02
C MET A 1 40.22 16.31 -76.29
N PRO A 2 41.55 16.25 -76.10
CA PRO A 2 42.39 15.08 -75.84
C PRO A 2 43.24 15.22 -74.57
N THR A 3 43.66 14.11 -74.08
CA THR A 3 45.02 13.56 -73.88
C THR A 3 45.81 13.95 -72.63
N SER A 4 46.04 12.89 -71.86
CA SER A 4 47.17 12.57 -70.97
C SER A 4 48.54 12.94 -71.59
N PRO A 5 49.74 12.87 -70.93
CA PRO A 5 50.12 11.83 -69.93
C PRO A 5 51.18 12.21 -68.86
N ARG A 6 51.32 11.28 -67.89
CA ARG A 6 52.53 10.74 -67.23
C ARG A 6 53.73 11.66 -66.86
N THR A 7 54.17 11.58 -65.60
CA THR A 7 55.48 10.91 -65.31
C THR A 7 55.67 10.65 -63.80
N ARG A 8 56.32 9.53 -63.53
CA ARG A 8 56.76 9.01 -62.19
C ARG A 8 58.05 9.77 -61.77
N ALA A 9 58.20 9.95 -60.46
CA ALA A 9 59.52 9.92 -59.83
C ALA A 9 59.43 9.39 -58.41
N VAL A 10 60.20 8.35 -58.16
CA VAL A 10 60.51 7.70 -56.89
C VAL A 10 61.68 8.42 -56.25
N THR A 11 61.65 8.76 -54.98
CA THR A 11 62.88 8.83 -54.17
C THR A 11 62.57 8.61 -52.69
N ALA A 12 63.54 7.95 -52.11
CA ALA A 12 63.49 7.22 -50.83
C ALA A 12 63.71 8.07 -49.57
N ALA A 13 63.13 7.55 -48.50
CA ALA A 13 63.61 7.42 -47.12
C ALA A 13 64.42 8.54 -46.46
N THR A 14 63.89 8.99 -45.31
CA THR A 14 64.65 9.09 -44.05
C THR A 14 63.73 9.05 -42.84
N ILE A 15 64.00 8.12 -41.93
CA ILE A 15 63.40 7.90 -40.63
C ILE A 15 63.90 8.97 -39.66
N ALA A 16 63.03 9.77 -39.09
CA ALA A 16 63.31 10.54 -37.87
C ALA A 16 62.29 10.18 -36.82
N VAL A 17 62.71 9.42 -35.81
CA VAL A 17 61.97 9.10 -34.59
C VAL A 17 61.97 10.34 -33.71
N LEU A 18 60.84 10.98 -33.58
CA LEU A 18 60.54 11.97 -32.51
C LEU A 18 59.65 11.34 -31.49
N LEU A 19 60.23 11.01 -30.33
CA LEU A 19 59.45 10.70 -29.09
C LEU A 19 58.73 11.99 -28.66
N SER A 20 57.44 12.07 -28.89
CA SER A 20 56.54 13.01 -28.18
C SER A 20 55.94 12.29 -26.99
N LEU A 21 56.37 12.64 -25.76
CA LEU A 21 55.69 12.33 -24.53
C LEU A 21 54.32 13.04 -24.56
N SER A 22 53.27 12.28 -24.85
CA SER A 22 51.91 12.68 -24.56
C SER A 22 51.65 12.29 -23.12
N ALA A 23 51.58 13.28 -22.21
CA ALA A 23 51.00 13.12 -20.89
C ALA A 23 49.52 12.80 -21.08
N ALA A 24 49.15 11.53 -20.98
CA ALA A 24 47.78 11.12 -20.79
C ALA A 24 47.36 11.56 -19.40
N ALA A 25 46.56 12.62 -19.30
CA ALA A 25 45.76 12.89 -18.13
C ALA A 25 44.73 11.74 -18.04
N CYS A 26 45.01 10.77 -17.18
CA CYS A 26 43.96 9.88 -16.66
C CYS A 26 42.98 10.75 -15.92
N GLY A 27 41.85 11.08 -16.54
CA GLY A 27 40.63 11.36 -15.80
C GLY A 27 40.21 10.04 -15.14
N ASP A 28 40.41 9.96 -13.85
CA ASP A 28 39.72 8.97 -13.02
C ASP A 28 38.21 9.29 -13.07
N ASP A 29 37.53 8.83 -14.11
CA ASP A 29 36.16 8.42 -13.97
C ASP A 29 36.21 7.14 -13.12
N ALA A 30 36.19 7.30 -11.80
CA ALA A 30 35.89 6.23 -10.89
C ALA A 30 34.47 5.73 -11.21
N GLN A 31 34.38 4.81 -12.19
CA GLN A 31 33.29 3.84 -12.16
C GLN A 31 33.44 3.10 -10.84
N GLY A 32 32.68 3.56 -9.82
CA GLY A 32 32.49 2.81 -8.62
C GLY A 32 32.04 1.41 -9.02
N ASP A 33 32.64 0.43 -8.41
CA ASP A 33 32.24 -0.96 -8.50
C ASP A 33 30.77 -1.01 -8.04
N ASP A 34 29.81 -1.10 -8.97
CA ASP A 34 28.36 -1.11 -8.74
C ASP A 34 27.91 -2.39 -7.98
N SER A 35 28.86 -3.22 -7.54
CA SER A 35 28.60 -4.51 -6.92
C SER A 35 28.20 -4.44 -5.44
N ASP A 36 28.49 -3.35 -4.71
CA ASP A 36 28.11 -3.19 -3.30
C ASP A 36 26.95 -2.21 -3.12
N LEU A 37 25.73 -2.73 -3.24
CA LEU A 37 24.52 -1.95 -3.09
C LEU A 37 24.36 -1.36 -1.67
N THR A 38 25.12 -1.86 -0.68
CA THR A 38 25.06 -1.34 0.69
C THR A 38 25.87 -0.06 0.88
N ALA A 39 26.84 0.19 -0.02
CA ALA A 39 27.70 1.36 0.01
C ALA A 39 27.10 2.58 -0.72
N GLN A 40 25.98 2.43 -1.41
CA GLN A 40 25.35 3.51 -2.16
C GLN A 40 24.90 4.64 -1.21
N LYS A 41 24.95 5.87 -1.71
CA LYS A 41 24.52 7.08 -0.99
C LYS A 41 23.38 7.73 -1.76
N PRO A 42 22.15 7.71 -1.26
CA PRO A 42 21.02 8.32 -1.94
C PRO A 42 21.25 9.82 -2.17
N HIS A 43 21.03 10.25 -3.40
CA HIS A 43 21.12 11.66 -3.75
C HIS A 43 19.79 12.35 -3.45
N TRP A 44 19.71 12.95 -2.26
CA TRP A 44 18.51 13.63 -1.80
C TRP A 44 18.33 14.99 -2.50
N LYS A 45 17.18 15.16 -3.16
CA LYS A 45 16.77 16.39 -3.84
C LYS A 45 15.35 16.78 -3.39
N SER A 46 14.88 17.98 -3.77
CA SER A 46 13.45 18.31 -3.60
C SER A 46 12.59 17.32 -4.37
N CYS A 47 11.45 16.94 -3.81
CA CYS A 47 10.53 16.04 -4.48
C CYS A 47 9.88 16.70 -5.69
N ASP A 48 9.83 15.98 -6.80
CA ASP A 48 9.06 16.34 -7.99
C ASP A 48 7.58 15.97 -7.79
N ALA A 49 6.68 16.59 -8.55
CA ALA A 49 5.29 16.17 -8.62
C ALA A 49 5.18 14.70 -9.10
N PRO A 50 4.16 13.95 -8.66
CA PRO A 50 3.85 12.65 -9.23
C PRO A 50 3.60 12.76 -10.75
N SER A 51 4.03 11.75 -11.52
CA SER A 51 3.68 11.64 -12.94
C SER A 51 2.21 11.19 -13.09
N GLU A 52 1.67 11.30 -14.30
CA GLU A 52 0.34 10.76 -14.64
C GLU A 52 0.19 9.30 -14.20
N SER A 53 1.15 8.47 -14.54
CA SER A 53 1.16 7.05 -14.15
C SER A 53 1.30 6.75 -12.64
N GLU A 54 1.47 7.77 -11.84
CA GLU A 54 1.47 7.73 -10.37
C GLU A 54 0.16 8.31 -9.79
N GLY A 55 -0.84 8.55 -10.65
CA GLY A 55 -2.10 9.20 -10.29
C GLY A 55 -2.00 10.72 -10.22
N GLY A 56 -1.01 11.31 -10.90
CA GLY A 56 -0.85 12.76 -11.03
C GLY A 56 -0.76 13.52 -9.72
N GLY A 57 -1.00 14.82 -9.79
CA GLY A 57 -1.07 15.71 -8.63
C GLY A 57 0.09 16.70 -8.55
N THR A 58 0.31 17.25 -7.36
CA THR A 58 1.34 18.26 -7.10
C THR A 58 2.48 17.72 -6.24
N ALA A 59 3.64 18.37 -6.32
CA ALA A 59 4.75 18.08 -5.40
C ALA A 59 4.29 18.30 -3.94
N PRO A 60 4.81 17.51 -2.98
CA PRO A 60 4.40 17.63 -1.58
C PRO A 60 4.69 19.03 -1.03
N SER A 61 3.70 19.63 -0.40
CA SER A 61 3.83 20.94 0.24
C SER A 61 4.83 20.89 1.39
N PRO A 62 5.58 21.97 1.63
CA PRO A 62 6.41 22.10 2.83
C PRO A 62 5.60 21.91 4.10
N LEU A 63 6.25 21.41 5.16
CA LEU A 63 5.63 21.33 6.47
C LEU A 63 5.36 22.72 7.07
N PRO A 64 4.49 22.86 8.08
CA PRO A 64 4.15 24.15 8.68
C PRO A 64 5.33 24.94 9.24
N ASP A 65 6.41 24.26 9.63
CA ASP A 65 7.67 24.87 10.07
C ASP A 65 8.59 25.31 8.92
N GLY A 66 8.17 25.08 7.67
CA GLY A 66 8.89 25.46 6.46
C GLY A 66 9.87 24.41 5.95
N ASP A 67 10.05 23.29 6.64
CA ASP A 67 10.90 22.20 6.18
C ASP A 67 10.31 21.52 4.93
N LYS A 68 11.20 21.18 4.00
CA LYS A 68 10.84 20.61 2.70
C LYS A 68 11.09 19.11 2.65
N TRP A 69 10.24 18.44 1.93
CA TRP A 69 10.42 17.04 1.58
C TRP A 69 11.62 16.85 0.66
N GLN A 70 12.34 15.76 0.91
CA GLN A 70 13.45 15.32 0.10
C GLN A 70 13.13 13.93 -0.45
N CYS A 71 13.33 13.76 -1.74
CA CYS A 71 13.20 12.50 -2.44
C CYS A 71 14.56 12.01 -2.93
N ALA A 72 14.72 10.71 -2.99
CA ALA A 72 15.89 10.04 -3.51
C ALA A 72 15.49 8.67 -4.08
N THR A 73 16.46 8.02 -4.72
CA THR A 73 16.33 6.64 -5.21
C THR A 73 17.50 5.83 -4.68
N MET A 74 17.26 4.59 -4.29
CA MET A 74 18.28 3.58 -4.08
C MET A 74 18.09 2.43 -5.07
N LYS A 75 19.16 1.72 -5.43
CA LYS A 75 19.08 0.49 -6.21
C LYS A 75 18.93 -0.71 -5.30
N ALA A 76 18.08 -1.66 -5.69
CA ALA A 76 17.97 -2.97 -5.09
C ALA A 76 18.05 -4.05 -6.17
N PRO A 77 18.46 -5.29 -5.87
CA PRO A 77 18.40 -6.37 -6.85
C PRO A 77 16.97 -6.53 -7.37
N LEU A 78 16.81 -6.75 -8.67
CA LEU A 78 15.52 -7.18 -9.22
C LEU A 78 15.11 -8.50 -8.57
N ASP A 79 16.01 -9.46 -8.59
CA ASP A 79 15.87 -10.78 -7.98
C ASP A 79 16.85 -10.94 -6.82
N TRP A 80 16.35 -11.13 -5.61
CA TRP A 80 17.17 -11.35 -4.42
C TRP A 80 17.84 -12.72 -4.38
N ASP A 81 17.37 -13.68 -5.18
CA ASP A 81 18.00 -14.98 -5.32
C ASP A 81 19.12 -14.97 -6.40
N GLU A 82 19.07 -13.97 -7.31
CA GLU A 82 20.12 -13.69 -8.34
C GLU A 82 20.53 -12.22 -8.30
N PRO A 83 21.20 -11.74 -7.24
CA PRO A 83 21.40 -10.30 -7.00
C PRO A 83 22.25 -9.60 -8.06
N ASP A 84 23.06 -10.33 -8.81
CA ASP A 84 23.87 -9.82 -9.94
C ASP A 84 23.07 -9.76 -11.26
N GLY A 85 21.81 -10.23 -11.27
CA GLY A 85 20.96 -10.33 -12.47
C GLY A 85 20.32 -9.00 -12.93
N GLY A 86 20.59 -7.90 -12.24
CA GLY A 86 20.05 -6.59 -12.54
C GLY A 86 19.42 -5.91 -11.34
N THR A 87 19.14 -4.61 -11.45
CA THR A 87 18.61 -3.82 -10.34
C THR A 87 17.32 -3.12 -10.72
N ILE A 88 16.52 -2.82 -9.70
CA ILE A 88 15.40 -1.88 -9.75
C ILE A 88 15.70 -0.66 -8.89
N ASP A 89 15.04 0.44 -9.21
CA ASP A 89 15.07 1.64 -8.39
C ASP A 89 13.97 1.58 -7.33
N ILE A 90 14.32 1.85 -6.07
CA ILE A 90 13.39 2.01 -4.95
C ILE A 90 13.32 3.49 -4.59
N ALA A 91 12.15 4.08 -4.72
CA ALA A 91 11.89 5.48 -4.42
C ALA A 91 11.74 5.71 -2.92
N LEU A 92 12.41 6.74 -2.43
CA LEU A 92 12.44 7.13 -1.04
C LEU A 92 11.95 8.58 -0.89
N ILE A 93 11.27 8.84 0.21
CA ILE A 93 10.94 10.20 0.66
C ILE A 93 11.35 10.37 2.12
N ARG A 94 11.80 11.57 2.48
CA ARG A 94 12.05 11.92 3.87
C ARG A 94 11.77 13.37 4.19
N VAL A 95 11.55 13.63 5.47
CA VAL A 95 11.77 14.95 6.09
C VAL A 95 12.65 14.75 7.32
N ARG A 96 13.63 15.66 7.47
CA ARG A 96 14.59 15.60 8.59
C ARG A 96 13.91 15.89 9.93
N THR A 97 14.55 15.41 10.99
CA THR A 97 14.12 15.73 12.36
C THR A 97 14.01 17.26 12.57
N SER A 98 12.95 17.69 13.26
CA SER A 98 12.80 19.10 13.67
C SER A 98 13.60 19.44 14.93
N GLY A 99 14.16 18.44 15.62
CA GLY A 99 14.97 18.59 16.80
C GLY A 99 16.48 18.70 16.49
N PRO A 100 17.31 18.97 17.49
CA PRO A 100 18.76 19.03 17.32
C PRO A 100 19.33 17.67 16.91
N GLU A 101 20.28 17.64 15.96
CA GLU A 101 20.92 16.44 15.44
C GLU A 101 21.52 15.55 16.55
N SER A 102 22.05 16.15 17.62
CA SER A 102 22.60 15.42 18.77
C SER A 102 21.57 14.58 19.55
N ARG A 103 20.29 14.77 19.27
CA ARG A 103 19.19 14.01 19.87
C ARG A 103 18.49 13.10 18.88
N ARG A 104 18.90 13.11 17.62
CA ARG A 104 18.34 12.22 16.59
C ARG A 104 18.54 10.76 16.99
N ILE A 105 17.49 9.95 16.89
CA ILE A 105 17.53 8.52 17.19
C ILE A 105 17.94 7.73 15.93
N GLY A 106 17.43 8.12 14.78
CA GLY A 106 17.60 7.47 13.49
C GLY A 106 16.50 7.83 12.53
N SER A 107 16.31 7.00 11.52
CA SER A 107 15.16 7.07 10.61
C SER A 107 13.99 6.27 11.19
N LEU A 108 12.79 6.84 11.18
CA LEU A 108 11.55 6.11 11.42
C LEU A 108 10.91 5.85 10.05
N VAL A 109 10.92 4.61 9.65
CA VAL A 109 10.42 4.17 8.34
C VAL A 109 8.95 3.81 8.45
N PHE A 110 8.13 4.37 7.55
CA PHE A 110 6.69 4.15 7.48
C PHE A 110 6.33 3.28 6.28
N ASN A 111 5.35 2.40 6.48
CA ASN A 111 4.59 1.77 5.40
C ASN A 111 3.10 1.84 5.74
N PHE A 112 2.31 2.42 4.84
CA PHE A 112 0.89 2.72 5.05
C PHE A 112 -0.04 1.60 4.59
N GLY A 113 0.50 0.51 4.07
CA GLY A 113 -0.26 -0.68 3.73
C GLY A 113 -0.78 -0.71 2.31
N GLY A 114 -1.93 -1.27 2.16
CA GLY A 114 -2.57 -1.68 0.93
C GLY A 114 -2.70 -3.23 0.88
N PRO A 115 -1.73 -4.01 0.32
CA PRO A 115 -0.49 -3.60 -0.34
C PRO A 115 -0.71 -2.69 -1.55
N GLY A 116 0.35 -2.05 -2.03
CA GLY A 116 0.29 -1.18 -3.22
C GLY A 116 0.20 0.31 -2.92
N GLY A 117 0.00 0.71 -1.65
CA GLY A 117 0.02 2.11 -1.27
C GLY A 117 1.40 2.76 -1.41
N SER A 118 1.49 3.90 -2.13
CA SER A 118 2.71 4.68 -2.25
C SER A 118 3.05 5.37 -0.94
N GLY A 119 4.17 4.99 -0.34
CA GLY A 119 4.68 5.66 0.86
C GLY A 119 5.23 7.05 0.56
N VAL A 120 5.72 7.28 -0.65
CA VAL A 120 6.16 8.61 -1.12
C VAL A 120 4.99 9.60 -1.18
N LYS A 121 3.79 9.14 -1.50
CA LYS A 121 2.56 9.95 -1.53
C LYS A 121 1.92 10.06 -0.14
N ALA A 122 1.87 8.97 0.62
CA ALA A 122 1.13 8.89 1.87
C ALA A 122 1.80 9.61 3.04
N LEU A 123 3.13 9.54 3.18
CA LEU A 123 3.83 10.17 4.30
C LEU A 123 3.65 11.70 4.36
N PRO A 124 3.75 12.47 3.25
CA PRO A 124 3.46 13.89 3.28
C PRO A 124 2.03 14.23 3.71
N ALA A 125 1.05 13.44 3.28
CA ALA A 125 -0.37 13.67 3.58
C ALA A 125 -0.68 13.50 5.08
N SER A 126 0.04 12.59 5.78
CA SER A 126 -0.19 12.26 7.19
C SER A 126 0.88 12.79 8.16
N ALA A 127 1.86 13.56 7.66
CA ALA A 127 3.03 13.96 8.46
C ALA A 127 2.71 14.75 9.73
N GLN A 128 1.59 15.47 9.76
CA GLN A 128 1.15 16.24 10.93
C GLN A 128 0.87 15.35 12.13
N ASP A 129 0.34 14.16 11.91
CA ASP A 129 0.04 13.19 12.96
C ASP A 129 1.32 12.68 13.64
N TYR A 130 2.44 12.69 12.91
CA TYR A 130 3.75 12.24 13.38
C TYR A 130 4.69 13.37 13.80
N ALA A 131 4.21 14.62 13.89
CA ALA A 131 5.03 15.78 14.22
C ALA A 131 5.83 15.62 15.52
N LYS A 132 5.25 14.95 16.53
CA LYS A 132 5.94 14.66 17.80
C LYS A 132 7.08 13.65 17.62
N LEU A 133 6.92 12.64 16.81
CA LEU A 133 7.96 11.64 16.50
C LEU A 133 9.10 12.29 15.71
N ARG A 134 8.79 13.24 14.82
CA ARG A 134 9.76 14.02 14.06
C ARG A 134 10.73 14.82 14.95
N THR A 135 10.40 15.11 16.20
CA THR A 135 11.34 15.78 17.13
C THR A 135 12.61 14.97 17.41
N ARG A 136 12.62 13.67 17.10
CA ARG A 136 13.73 12.75 17.39
C ARG A 136 14.09 11.82 16.23
N TYR A 137 13.26 11.73 15.18
CA TYR A 137 13.48 10.91 14.00
C TYR A 137 13.46 11.73 12.73
N ASP A 138 14.23 11.34 11.74
CA ASP A 138 13.88 11.63 10.37
C ASP A 138 12.66 10.77 10.03
N LEU A 139 11.59 11.34 9.51
CA LEU A 139 10.46 10.56 9.00
C LEU A 139 10.80 10.15 7.58
N VAL A 140 10.77 8.86 7.32
CA VAL A 140 11.14 8.25 6.03
C VAL A 140 10.01 7.34 5.57
N SER A 141 9.72 7.34 4.28
CA SER A 141 8.89 6.32 3.66
C SER A 141 9.45 5.96 2.28
N PHE A 142 8.89 4.96 1.66
CA PHE A 142 9.32 4.45 0.38
C PHE A 142 8.15 3.84 -0.37
N ASP A 143 8.27 3.75 -1.67
CA ASP A 143 7.41 2.91 -2.47
C ASP A 143 8.03 1.49 -2.47
N PRO A 144 7.34 0.47 -1.95
CA PRO A 144 7.82 -0.90 -2.11
C PRO A 144 7.97 -1.28 -3.58
N ARG A 145 8.78 -2.28 -3.89
CA ARG A 145 8.90 -2.82 -5.25
C ARG A 145 7.53 -3.13 -5.86
N GLY A 146 7.33 -2.77 -7.10
CA GLY A 146 6.04 -2.88 -7.79
C GLY A 146 5.07 -1.74 -7.53
N VAL A 147 5.40 -0.79 -6.65
CA VAL A 147 4.54 0.33 -6.24
C VAL A 147 5.10 1.66 -6.74
N GLY A 148 4.23 2.52 -7.27
CA GLY A 148 4.54 3.89 -7.62
C GLY A 148 5.82 4.03 -8.44
N ARG A 149 6.82 4.72 -7.88
CA ARG A 149 8.12 4.96 -8.52
C ARG A 149 9.12 3.81 -8.41
N SER A 150 8.77 2.72 -7.72
CA SER A 150 9.65 1.57 -7.50
C SER A 150 9.34 0.42 -8.45
N ALA A 151 9.65 0.58 -9.74
CA ALA A 151 9.30 -0.36 -10.80
C ALA A 151 7.80 -0.72 -10.77
N GLY A 152 6.94 0.31 -10.65
CA GLY A 152 5.50 0.18 -10.46
C GLY A 152 4.85 -0.74 -11.49
N VAL A 153 4.09 -1.73 -11.01
CA VAL A 153 3.34 -2.65 -11.86
C VAL A 153 2.27 -1.88 -12.63
N ARG A 154 2.15 -2.17 -13.91
CA ARG A 154 1.13 -1.62 -14.80
C ARG A 154 0.33 -2.75 -15.40
N CYS A 155 -0.98 -2.63 -15.37
CA CYS A 155 -1.92 -3.56 -15.96
C CYS A 155 -2.70 -2.86 -17.07
N GLU A 156 -3.74 -2.18 -16.75
CA GLU A 156 -4.67 -1.47 -17.63
C GLU A 156 -4.41 0.04 -17.58
N ASP A 157 -4.93 0.77 -18.56
CA ASP A 157 -4.93 2.23 -18.58
C ASP A 157 -6.13 2.80 -17.78
N ASP A 158 -6.25 4.14 -17.73
CA ASP A 158 -7.26 4.81 -16.90
C ASP A 158 -8.69 4.56 -17.42
N GLU A 159 -8.90 4.44 -18.76
CA GLU A 159 -10.21 4.17 -19.34
C GLU A 159 -10.63 2.70 -19.11
N GLU A 160 -9.69 1.77 -19.29
CA GLU A 160 -9.87 0.35 -18.97
C GLU A 160 -10.16 0.12 -17.47
N LEU A 161 -9.50 0.89 -16.58
CA LEU A 161 -9.75 0.84 -15.14
C LEU A 161 -11.11 1.46 -14.76
N ASP A 162 -11.58 2.52 -15.45
CA ASP A 162 -12.94 3.04 -15.24
C ASP A 162 -13.98 1.96 -15.57
N GLU A 163 -13.78 1.17 -16.65
CA GLU A 163 -14.65 0.03 -17.00
C GLU A 163 -14.53 -1.11 -15.96
N TYR A 164 -13.31 -1.46 -15.56
CA TYR A 164 -13.04 -2.51 -14.56
C TYR A 164 -13.76 -2.25 -13.24
N PHE A 165 -13.74 -1.02 -12.72
CA PHE A 165 -14.38 -0.69 -11.44
C PHE A 165 -15.89 -0.50 -11.52
N GLN A 166 -16.44 -0.29 -12.71
CA GLN A 166 -17.89 -0.17 -12.90
C GLN A 166 -18.60 -1.50 -13.16
N GLN A 167 -17.84 -2.59 -13.37
CA GLN A 167 -18.44 -3.91 -13.59
C GLN A 167 -19.20 -4.40 -12.34
N ASP A 168 -20.13 -5.31 -12.57
CA ASP A 168 -20.83 -6.01 -11.49
C ASP A 168 -19.86 -6.85 -10.67
N GLY A 169 -19.72 -6.53 -9.37
CA GLY A 169 -18.84 -7.22 -8.41
C GLY A 169 -19.55 -8.32 -7.62
N THR A 170 -20.84 -8.54 -7.88
CA THR A 170 -21.68 -9.54 -7.19
C THR A 170 -22.48 -10.40 -8.18
N PRO A 171 -21.84 -10.94 -9.24
CA PRO A 171 -22.53 -11.55 -10.36
C PRO A 171 -23.44 -12.70 -9.92
N ASP A 172 -24.75 -12.58 -10.18
CA ASP A 172 -25.74 -13.53 -9.71
C ASP A 172 -26.31 -14.42 -10.82
N ASP A 173 -26.13 -14.03 -12.10
CA ASP A 173 -26.50 -14.86 -13.24
C ASP A 173 -25.28 -15.37 -14.05
N ALA A 174 -25.53 -16.17 -15.10
CA ALA A 174 -24.47 -16.79 -15.88
C ALA A 174 -23.75 -15.82 -16.84
N ALA A 175 -24.43 -14.77 -17.31
CA ALA A 175 -23.85 -13.77 -18.18
C ALA A 175 -22.93 -12.84 -17.38
N GLU A 176 -23.43 -12.33 -16.27
CA GLU A 176 -22.65 -11.49 -15.33
C GLU A 176 -21.40 -12.20 -14.84
N ARG A 177 -21.51 -13.50 -14.46
CA ARG A 177 -20.33 -14.30 -14.09
C ARG A 177 -19.32 -14.42 -15.22
N THR A 178 -19.78 -14.53 -16.46
CA THR A 178 -18.88 -14.59 -17.62
C THR A 178 -18.18 -13.24 -17.81
N ASP A 179 -18.91 -12.15 -17.76
CA ASP A 179 -18.40 -10.80 -17.95
C ASP A 179 -17.37 -10.45 -16.83
N PHE A 180 -17.70 -10.77 -15.59
CA PHE A 180 -16.81 -10.58 -14.44
C PHE A 180 -15.49 -11.36 -14.56
N LEU A 181 -15.58 -12.64 -14.96
CA LEU A 181 -14.38 -13.48 -15.13
C LEU A 181 -13.54 -13.05 -16.33
N ASP A 182 -14.18 -12.65 -17.43
CA ASP A 182 -13.48 -12.17 -18.62
C ASP A 182 -12.74 -10.85 -18.32
N SER A 183 -13.35 -9.93 -17.56
CA SER A 183 -12.72 -8.70 -17.10
C SER A 183 -11.55 -9.00 -16.15
N THR A 184 -11.72 -9.86 -15.15
CA THR A 184 -10.63 -10.29 -14.24
C THR A 184 -9.47 -10.89 -15.02
N LYS A 185 -9.76 -11.74 -16.00
CA LYS A 185 -8.74 -12.35 -16.85
C LYS A 185 -8.06 -11.33 -17.78
N ALA A 186 -8.79 -10.34 -18.30
CA ALA A 186 -8.23 -9.26 -19.12
C ALA A 186 -7.23 -8.45 -18.29
N PHE A 187 -7.62 -8.05 -17.07
CA PHE A 187 -6.73 -7.36 -16.13
C PHE A 187 -5.46 -8.17 -15.83
N ASN A 188 -5.58 -9.45 -15.47
CA ASN A 188 -4.42 -10.32 -15.18
C ASN A 188 -3.49 -10.46 -16.39
N SER A 189 -4.06 -10.60 -17.60
CA SER A 189 -3.30 -10.70 -18.85
C SER A 189 -2.60 -9.39 -19.20
N ALA A 190 -3.23 -8.24 -18.93
CA ALA A 190 -2.62 -6.93 -19.10
C ALA A 190 -1.44 -6.73 -18.13
N CYS A 191 -1.57 -7.18 -16.88
CA CYS A 191 -0.47 -7.17 -15.90
C CYS A 191 0.72 -8.00 -16.40
N GLU A 192 0.50 -9.22 -16.89
CA GLU A 192 1.54 -10.09 -17.45
C GLU A 192 2.22 -9.44 -18.66
N LYS A 193 1.44 -8.91 -19.58
CA LYS A 193 1.93 -8.25 -20.80
C LYS A 193 2.78 -7.01 -20.50
N ASN A 194 2.32 -6.17 -19.58
CA ASN A 194 2.91 -4.85 -19.34
C ASN A 194 3.99 -4.86 -18.25
N SER A 195 3.97 -5.84 -17.32
CA SER A 195 4.85 -5.91 -16.15
C SER A 195 5.43 -7.30 -15.87
N GLY A 196 5.33 -8.26 -16.80
CA GLY A 196 5.68 -9.66 -16.59
C GLY A 196 7.09 -9.91 -16.03
N LYS A 197 8.05 -9.01 -16.30
CA LYS A 197 9.41 -9.09 -15.72
C LYS A 197 9.46 -8.73 -14.25
N THR A 198 8.55 -7.90 -13.76
CA THR A 198 8.51 -7.41 -12.38
C THR A 198 7.66 -8.33 -11.50
N LEU A 199 6.59 -8.91 -12.05
CA LEU A 199 5.61 -9.70 -11.28
C LEU A 199 6.20 -10.83 -10.42
N PRO A 200 7.24 -11.60 -10.82
CA PRO A 200 7.83 -12.64 -9.98
C PRO A 200 8.57 -12.09 -8.74
N HIS A 201 8.90 -10.80 -8.74
CA HIS A 201 9.81 -10.16 -7.79
C HIS A 201 9.13 -9.11 -6.90
N VAL A 202 7.80 -9.12 -6.78
CA VAL A 202 7.04 -8.15 -5.94
C VAL A 202 6.61 -8.72 -4.58
N ARG A 203 7.14 -9.86 -4.19
CA ARG A 203 6.78 -10.53 -2.93
C ARG A 203 7.11 -9.67 -1.71
N THR A 204 6.31 -9.83 -0.66
CA THR A 204 6.56 -9.19 0.65
C THR A 204 7.93 -9.55 1.23
N THR A 205 8.42 -10.77 1.00
CA THR A 205 9.78 -11.17 1.40
C THR A 205 10.88 -10.38 0.71
N ASP A 206 10.70 -10.03 -0.57
CA ASP A 206 11.65 -9.23 -1.32
C ASP A 206 11.60 -7.76 -0.90
N ALA A 207 10.41 -7.22 -0.67
CA ALA A 207 10.23 -5.88 -0.09
C ALA A 207 10.86 -5.76 1.31
N ALA A 208 10.78 -6.80 2.14
CA ALA A 208 11.43 -6.85 3.44
C ALA A 208 12.98 -6.84 3.33
N ARG A 209 13.53 -7.51 2.32
CA ARG A 209 14.99 -7.44 2.01
C ARG A 209 15.39 -6.03 1.52
N ASP A 210 14.53 -5.38 0.72
CA ASP A 210 14.74 -3.98 0.33
C ASP A 210 14.77 -3.05 1.56
N MET A 211 13.93 -3.32 2.57
CA MET A 211 13.93 -2.54 3.81
C MET A 211 15.23 -2.70 4.59
N ASP A 212 15.86 -3.89 4.60
CA ASP A 212 17.15 -4.06 5.26
C ASP A 212 18.27 -3.36 4.48
N LEU A 213 18.25 -3.41 3.16
CA LEU A 213 19.16 -2.64 2.32
C LEU A 213 18.97 -1.13 2.55
N MET A 214 17.72 -0.65 2.57
CA MET A 214 17.40 0.75 2.87
C MET A 214 17.93 1.18 4.24
N ARG A 215 17.75 0.37 5.28
CA ARG A 215 18.32 0.62 6.61
C ARG A 215 19.84 0.85 6.55
N GLN A 216 20.57 0.00 5.81
CA GLN A 216 22.01 0.11 5.65
C GLN A 216 22.40 1.38 4.89
N VAL A 217 21.71 1.67 3.79
CA VAL A 217 21.89 2.86 2.94
C VAL A 217 21.60 4.17 3.69
N LEU A 218 20.63 4.15 4.63
CA LEU A 218 20.33 5.27 5.53
C LEU A 218 21.34 5.41 6.67
N GLY A 219 22.20 4.40 6.89
CA GLY A 219 23.22 4.37 7.93
C GLY A 219 22.67 4.05 9.33
N ASP A 220 21.54 3.40 9.41
CA ASP A 220 20.92 3.02 10.68
C ASP A 220 21.32 1.59 11.10
N ASP A 221 21.77 1.39 12.33
CA ASP A 221 22.15 0.07 12.88
C ASP A 221 20.93 -0.87 12.97
N ARG A 222 19.75 -0.31 13.26
CA ARG A 222 18.48 -1.00 13.43
C ARG A 222 17.37 -0.26 12.72
N LEU A 223 16.41 -1.01 12.17
CA LEU A 223 15.21 -0.45 11.55
C LEU A 223 14.23 -0.01 12.63
N HIS A 224 13.96 1.31 12.74
CA HIS A 224 12.80 1.81 13.46
C HIS A 224 11.65 1.91 12.46
N TYR A 225 10.51 1.36 12.84
CA TYR A 225 9.45 1.10 11.88
C TYR A 225 8.06 1.43 12.41
N PHE A 226 7.21 1.94 11.54
CA PHE A 226 5.79 2.14 11.79
C PHE A 226 5.00 1.56 10.62
N GLY A 227 4.44 0.37 10.82
CA GLY A 227 3.61 -0.31 9.82
C GLY A 227 2.13 -0.17 10.13
N ILE A 228 1.34 0.12 9.10
CA ILE A 228 -0.11 0.23 9.18
C ILE A 228 -0.71 -0.78 8.20
N SER A 229 -1.76 -1.51 8.62
CA SER A 229 -2.46 -2.45 7.73
C SER A 229 -1.50 -3.52 7.18
N TYR A 230 -1.45 -3.76 5.87
CA TYR A 230 -0.44 -4.62 5.24
C TYR A 230 1.01 -4.27 5.68
N GLY A 231 1.29 -3.01 6.03
CA GLY A 231 2.60 -2.64 6.59
C GLY A 231 2.95 -3.40 7.86
N THR A 232 1.98 -3.95 8.59
CA THR A 232 2.21 -4.81 9.76
C THR A 232 2.66 -6.22 9.36
N GLU A 233 2.15 -6.74 8.27
CA GLU A 233 2.62 -7.99 7.66
C GLU A 233 4.04 -7.84 7.13
N LEU A 234 4.31 -6.80 6.34
CA LEU A 234 5.65 -6.48 5.84
C LEU A 234 6.65 -6.31 7.00
N GLY A 235 6.26 -5.60 8.06
CA GLY A 235 7.07 -5.46 9.27
C GLY A 235 7.30 -6.78 10.02
N GLY A 236 6.30 -7.65 10.06
CA GLY A 236 6.38 -8.99 10.64
C GLY A 236 7.35 -9.90 9.86
N VAL A 237 7.24 -9.91 8.52
CA VAL A 237 8.17 -10.63 7.63
C VAL A 237 9.60 -10.08 7.77
N TYR A 238 9.76 -8.76 7.85
CA TYR A 238 11.08 -8.16 8.14
C TYR A 238 11.64 -8.66 9.47
N ALA A 239 10.83 -8.66 10.53
CA ALA A 239 11.26 -9.12 11.84
C ALA A 239 11.63 -10.60 11.86
N HIS A 240 10.95 -11.43 11.05
CA HIS A 240 11.29 -12.84 10.84
C HIS A 240 12.66 -13.01 10.18
N LEU A 241 12.88 -12.28 9.06
CA LEU A 241 14.12 -12.39 8.28
C LEU A 241 15.34 -11.77 9.00
N PHE A 242 15.12 -10.67 9.74
CA PHE A 242 16.19 -9.87 10.35
C PHE A 242 15.92 -9.53 11.83
N PRO A 243 15.69 -10.52 12.71
CA PRO A 243 15.26 -10.25 14.08
C PRO A 243 16.23 -9.37 14.88
N GLU A 244 17.54 -9.50 14.65
CA GLU A 244 18.55 -8.69 15.34
C GLU A 244 18.64 -7.25 14.82
N LYS A 245 18.04 -6.96 13.65
CA LYS A 245 18.03 -5.63 13.03
C LYS A 245 16.78 -4.80 13.38
N VAL A 246 15.81 -5.38 14.06
CA VAL A 246 14.63 -4.66 14.53
C VAL A 246 15.03 -3.66 15.61
N GLY A 247 14.64 -2.40 15.42
CA GLY A 247 14.74 -1.32 16.39
C GLY A 247 13.45 -1.17 17.20
N ARG A 248 12.94 0.06 17.32
CA ARG A 248 11.62 0.31 17.90
C ARG A 248 10.59 0.23 16.80
N ALA A 249 9.68 -0.73 16.87
CA ALA A 249 8.69 -0.97 15.83
C ALA A 249 7.28 -0.93 16.41
N VAL A 250 6.36 -0.33 15.64
CA VAL A 250 4.94 -0.23 15.93
C VAL A 250 4.17 -0.82 14.75
N PHE A 251 3.23 -1.71 15.05
CA PHE A 251 2.27 -2.27 14.11
C PHE A 251 0.88 -1.78 14.52
N ASP A 252 0.21 -1.03 13.67
CA ASP A 252 -1.11 -0.46 13.88
C ASP A 252 -2.08 -0.97 12.81
N ALA A 253 -3.34 -1.22 13.14
CA ALA A 253 -4.30 -1.86 12.23
C ALA A 253 -3.79 -3.21 11.70
N VAL A 254 -3.67 -4.19 12.57
CA VAL A 254 -2.81 -5.35 12.37
C VAL A 254 -3.47 -6.46 11.59
N VAL A 255 -2.84 -6.88 10.49
CA VAL A 255 -3.21 -8.08 9.72
C VAL A 255 -2.96 -9.34 10.56
N ASP A 256 -3.88 -10.31 10.52
CA ASP A 256 -3.66 -11.65 11.10
C ASP A 256 -2.71 -12.47 10.22
N PRO A 257 -1.47 -12.73 10.65
CA PRO A 257 -0.49 -13.42 9.83
C PRO A 257 -0.70 -14.94 9.75
N THR A 258 -1.75 -15.46 10.39
CA THR A 258 -2.03 -16.90 10.46
C THR A 258 -3.17 -17.31 9.53
N GLN A 259 -3.80 -16.35 8.86
CA GLN A 259 -4.95 -16.58 7.97
C GLN A 259 -4.52 -16.86 6.53
N THR A 260 -5.24 -17.75 5.88
CA THR A 260 -5.24 -17.84 4.42
C THR A 260 -5.98 -16.63 3.82
N SER A 261 -5.81 -16.38 2.52
CA SER A 261 -6.53 -15.29 1.82
C SER A 261 -8.06 -15.39 2.01
N GLU A 262 -8.65 -16.58 1.91
CA GLU A 262 -10.09 -16.79 2.18
C GLU A 262 -10.48 -16.38 3.60
N GLN A 263 -9.71 -16.80 4.59
CA GLN A 263 -10.00 -16.48 6.00
C GLN A 263 -9.87 -14.98 6.27
N GLY A 264 -8.85 -14.34 5.68
CA GLY A 264 -8.65 -12.89 5.76
C GLY A 264 -9.81 -12.12 5.14
N THR A 265 -10.22 -12.48 3.91
CA THR A 265 -11.34 -11.87 3.21
C THR A 265 -12.66 -12.04 3.96
N LEU A 266 -12.92 -13.24 4.52
CA LEU A 266 -14.09 -13.47 5.38
C LEU A 266 -14.01 -12.64 6.68
N GLY A 267 -12.81 -12.46 7.23
CA GLY A 267 -12.55 -11.58 8.36
C GLY A 267 -12.90 -10.13 8.04
N GLN A 268 -12.52 -9.64 6.86
CA GLN A 268 -12.88 -8.30 6.38
C GLN A 268 -14.40 -8.14 6.22
N ALA A 269 -15.11 -9.13 5.65
CA ALA A 269 -16.56 -9.07 5.55
C ALA A 269 -17.23 -8.85 6.93
N LYS A 270 -16.77 -9.56 7.96
CA LYS A 270 -17.25 -9.37 9.34
C LYS A 270 -16.86 -8.00 9.90
N GLY A 271 -15.65 -7.53 9.63
CA GLY A 271 -15.14 -6.23 10.09
C GLY A 271 -15.92 -5.07 9.49
N PHE A 272 -16.17 -5.09 8.19
CA PHE A 272 -16.99 -4.08 7.52
C PHE A 272 -18.44 -4.10 8.01
N GLN A 273 -19.02 -5.28 8.22
CA GLN A 273 -20.38 -5.38 8.78
C GLN A 273 -20.44 -4.80 10.20
N LEU A 274 -19.44 -5.07 11.04
CA LEU A 274 -19.34 -4.48 12.37
C LEU A 274 -19.24 -2.95 12.30
N ALA A 275 -18.39 -2.43 11.41
CA ALA A 275 -18.22 -0.99 11.24
C ALA A 275 -19.48 -0.32 10.71
N LEU A 276 -20.22 -0.96 9.80
CA LEU A 276 -21.51 -0.49 9.30
C LEU A 276 -22.54 -0.40 10.43
N GLY A 277 -22.64 -1.42 11.28
CA GLY A 277 -23.52 -1.39 12.46
C GLY A 277 -23.12 -0.31 13.47
N ASN A 278 -21.81 -0.06 13.63
CA ASN A 278 -21.33 1.04 14.48
C ASN A 278 -21.65 2.42 13.87
N TYR A 279 -21.52 2.59 12.56
CA TYR A 279 -21.95 3.78 11.84
C TYR A 279 -23.47 4.01 11.98
N ALA A 280 -24.28 2.98 11.76
CA ALA A 280 -25.73 3.06 11.88
C ALA A 280 -26.14 3.51 13.30
N ARG A 281 -25.54 2.93 14.34
CA ARG A 281 -25.74 3.33 15.73
C ARG A 281 -25.34 4.78 15.99
N ASP A 282 -24.20 5.21 15.46
CA ASP A 282 -23.72 6.59 15.59
C ASP A 282 -24.69 7.58 14.95
N CYS A 283 -25.13 7.32 13.72
CA CYS A 283 -26.09 8.15 13.00
C CYS A 283 -27.39 8.30 13.80
N VAL A 284 -28.01 7.20 14.19
CA VAL A 284 -29.29 7.20 14.95
C VAL A 284 -29.14 7.86 16.33
N SER A 285 -27.95 7.78 16.95
CA SER A 285 -27.74 8.35 18.29
C SER A 285 -27.47 9.86 18.32
N LYS A 286 -26.96 10.43 17.23
CA LYS A 286 -26.48 11.82 17.16
C LYS A 286 -27.46 12.78 16.51
N ALA A 287 -28.27 12.31 15.59
CA ALA A 287 -29.20 13.14 14.87
C ALA A 287 -30.59 13.13 15.56
N GLU A 288 -31.23 14.31 15.69
CA GLU A 288 -32.67 14.35 16.00
C GLU A 288 -33.45 13.59 14.92
N ASP A 289 -32.91 13.54 13.67
CA ASP A 289 -33.35 12.70 12.57
C ASP A 289 -32.11 12.23 11.79
N CYS A 290 -31.75 10.94 11.87
CA CYS A 290 -30.76 10.36 10.98
C CYS A 290 -31.37 10.23 9.57
N PRO A 291 -30.87 10.91 8.53
CA PRO A 291 -31.52 10.92 7.20
C PRO A 291 -31.49 9.56 6.52
N VAL A 292 -30.66 8.64 7.05
CA VAL A 292 -30.47 7.30 6.49
C VAL A 292 -31.45 6.28 7.08
N GLY A 293 -32.04 6.52 8.27
CA GLY A 293 -33.02 5.63 8.89
C GLY A 293 -33.27 5.95 10.35
N ASP A 294 -34.39 5.47 10.89
CA ASP A 294 -34.85 5.75 12.26
C ASP A 294 -34.24 4.80 13.30
N THR A 295 -33.79 3.63 12.88
CA THR A 295 -33.13 2.59 13.70
C THR A 295 -31.89 2.04 13.01
N GLU A 296 -30.99 1.40 13.77
CA GLU A 296 -29.81 0.72 13.21
C GLU A 296 -30.21 -0.23 12.06
N GLN A 297 -31.29 -0.99 12.25
CA GLN A 297 -31.79 -1.93 11.24
C GLN A 297 -32.37 -1.22 10.01
N ASP A 298 -33.02 -0.07 10.19
CA ASP A 298 -33.54 0.72 9.05
C ASP A 298 -32.39 1.27 8.20
N VAL A 299 -31.30 1.74 8.83
CA VAL A 299 -30.10 2.19 8.13
C VAL A 299 -29.52 1.07 7.28
N GLU A 300 -29.32 -0.13 7.87
CA GLU A 300 -28.80 -1.28 7.12
C GLU A 300 -29.75 -1.71 5.99
N ASN A 301 -31.05 -1.79 6.25
CA ASN A 301 -32.05 -2.16 5.25
C ASN A 301 -32.10 -1.17 4.08
N ARG A 302 -32.00 0.15 4.35
CA ARG A 302 -32.00 1.17 3.30
C ARG A 302 -30.75 1.14 2.45
N ILE A 303 -29.59 0.88 3.06
CA ILE A 303 -28.34 0.68 2.33
C ILE A 303 -28.43 -0.55 1.44
N THR A 304 -28.85 -1.69 1.99
CA THR A 304 -29.06 -2.91 1.20
C THR A 304 -30.01 -2.67 0.03
N LYS A 305 -31.15 -2.01 0.31
CA LYS A 305 -32.11 -1.68 -0.75
C LYS A 305 -31.53 -0.73 -1.82
N LEU A 306 -30.71 0.24 -1.44
CA LEU A 306 -30.03 1.11 -2.41
C LEU A 306 -29.10 0.28 -3.31
N LEU A 307 -28.32 -0.62 -2.75
CA LEU A 307 -27.44 -1.49 -3.52
C LEU A 307 -28.21 -2.43 -4.46
N ASP A 308 -29.31 -3.03 -3.98
CA ASP A 308 -30.21 -3.84 -4.82
C ASP A 308 -30.86 -3.03 -5.97
N ASP A 309 -31.25 -1.76 -5.70
CA ASP A 309 -31.81 -0.89 -6.73
C ASP A 309 -30.74 -0.48 -7.78
N LEU A 310 -29.50 -0.24 -7.35
CA LEU A 310 -28.36 0.12 -8.21
C LEU A 310 -27.88 -1.04 -9.08
N GLU A 311 -28.10 -2.28 -8.68
CA GLU A 311 -27.84 -3.48 -9.49
C GLU A 311 -28.48 -3.41 -10.86
N THR A 312 -29.74 -3.03 -10.89
CA THR A 312 -30.53 -3.00 -12.12
C THR A 312 -30.67 -1.61 -12.73
N ARG A 313 -30.41 -0.55 -11.95
CA ARG A 313 -30.62 0.84 -12.34
C ARG A 313 -29.56 1.74 -11.71
N PRO A 314 -28.35 1.80 -12.27
CA PRO A 314 -27.37 2.78 -11.90
C PRO A 314 -27.94 4.21 -11.95
N ILE A 315 -27.44 5.10 -11.11
CA ILE A 315 -27.83 6.52 -11.08
C ILE A 315 -26.65 7.40 -11.51
N ASP A 316 -26.95 8.67 -11.82
CA ASP A 316 -25.93 9.64 -12.22
C ASP A 316 -24.82 9.73 -11.14
N GLY A 317 -23.57 9.57 -11.57
CA GLY A 317 -22.37 9.72 -10.76
C GLY A 317 -21.56 10.96 -11.16
N ILE A 318 -20.24 10.81 -11.29
CA ILE A 318 -19.33 11.84 -11.83
C ILE A 318 -19.16 11.57 -13.32
N PHE A 319 -19.82 12.40 -14.15
CA PHE A 319 -19.83 12.24 -15.62
C PHE A 319 -18.43 11.95 -16.18
N PRO A 320 -18.25 10.97 -17.10
CA PRO A 320 -19.30 10.19 -17.77
C PRO A 320 -19.71 8.89 -17.05
N ARG A 321 -19.30 8.66 -15.81
CA ARG A 321 -19.53 7.42 -15.06
C ARG A 321 -20.81 7.47 -14.23
N ASP A 322 -21.50 6.33 -14.15
CA ASP A 322 -22.67 6.14 -13.30
C ASP A 322 -22.31 5.47 -11.98
N LEU A 323 -23.05 5.77 -10.91
CA LEU A 323 -22.92 5.04 -9.65
C LEU A 323 -23.63 3.70 -9.81
N THR A 324 -22.81 2.64 -9.98
CA THR A 324 -23.28 1.23 -9.98
C THR A 324 -23.31 0.69 -8.55
N GLN A 325 -23.88 -0.50 -8.35
CA GLN A 325 -23.86 -1.20 -7.07
C GLN A 325 -22.42 -1.37 -6.55
N THR A 326 -21.50 -1.84 -7.38
CA THR A 326 -20.08 -2.06 -7.02
C THR A 326 -19.39 -0.76 -6.60
N VAL A 327 -19.58 0.32 -7.34
CA VAL A 327 -19.01 1.63 -7.00
C VAL A 327 -19.59 2.16 -5.69
N ALA A 328 -20.90 2.01 -5.47
CA ALA A 328 -21.53 2.39 -4.20
C ALA A 328 -21.02 1.56 -3.03
N THR A 329 -20.87 0.23 -3.19
CA THR A 329 -20.35 -0.67 -2.18
C THR A 329 -18.91 -0.29 -1.78
N SER A 330 -18.06 -0.01 -2.76
CA SER A 330 -16.68 0.45 -2.57
C SER A 330 -16.64 1.82 -1.85
N GLY A 331 -17.49 2.77 -2.23
CA GLY A 331 -17.59 4.09 -1.59
C GLY A 331 -18.05 4.00 -0.13
N ILE A 332 -19.03 3.16 0.16
CA ILE A 332 -19.48 2.88 1.53
C ILE A 332 -18.34 2.25 2.34
N ALA A 333 -17.65 1.24 1.79
CA ALA A 333 -16.51 0.60 2.43
C ALA A 333 -15.41 1.61 2.75
N GLN A 334 -15.05 2.49 1.81
CA GLN A 334 -14.06 3.57 2.02
C GLN A 334 -14.43 4.46 3.20
N ALA A 335 -15.69 4.87 3.32
CA ALA A 335 -16.12 5.73 4.41
C ALA A 335 -16.03 5.04 5.79
N LEU A 336 -16.12 3.72 5.84
CA LEU A 336 -16.02 2.96 7.09
C LEU A 336 -14.59 2.85 7.63
N TYR A 337 -13.57 3.18 6.84
CA TYR A 337 -12.18 3.20 7.31
C TYR A 337 -11.90 4.27 8.36
N SER A 338 -12.68 5.36 8.38
CA SER A 338 -12.48 6.44 9.36
C SER A 338 -13.80 6.99 9.85
N GLN A 339 -13.92 7.17 11.17
CA GLN A 339 -15.08 7.83 11.77
C GLN A 339 -15.25 9.28 11.28
N ASP A 340 -14.17 9.93 10.86
CA ASP A 340 -14.20 11.28 10.28
C ASP A 340 -14.87 11.31 8.90
N LEU A 341 -14.97 10.17 8.22
CA LEU A 341 -15.68 10.03 6.93
C LEU A 341 -17.17 9.70 7.09
N TRP A 342 -17.65 9.36 8.28
CA TRP A 342 -19.05 9.02 8.49
C TRP A 342 -20.04 10.15 8.15
N PRO A 343 -19.75 11.44 8.41
CA PRO A 343 -20.61 12.51 7.91
C PRO A 343 -20.75 12.52 6.37
N TYR A 344 -19.65 12.25 5.64
CA TYR A 344 -19.68 12.16 4.18
C TYR A 344 -20.43 10.92 3.69
N LEU A 345 -20.37 9.80 4.44
CA LEU A 345 -21.19 8.63 4.15
C LEU A 345 -22.68 8.96 4.28
N THR A 346 -23.07 9.65 5.36
CA THR A 346 -24.46 10.06 5.58
C THR A 346 -24.95 10.95 4.44
N GLU A 347 -24.18 11.99 4.09
CA GLU A 347 -24.51 12.91 2.98
C GLU A 347 -24.55 12.18 1.64
N GLY A 348 -23.57 11.31 1.35
CA GLY A 348 -23.51 10.55 0.12
C GLY A 348 -24.69 9.58 -0.05
N LEU A 349 -25.13 8.94 1.04
CA LEU A 349 -26.32 8.09 1.02
C LEU A 349 -27.61 8.91 0.80
N GLU A 350 -27.73 10.07 1.44
CA GLU A 350 -28.87 10.97 1.24
C GLU A 350 -28.94 11.47 -0.21
N MET A 351 -27.81 11.90 -0.79
CA MET A 351 -27.70 12.29 -2.20
C MET A 351 -28.09 11.15 -3.13
N ALA A 352 -27.57 9.93 -2.89
CA ALA A 352 -27.88 8.76 -3.72
C ALA A 352 -29.36 8.38 -3.68
N TYR A 353 -30.05 8.49 -2.53
CA TYR A 353 -31.50 8.34 -2.46
C TYR A 353 -32.25 9.40 -3.27
N GLY A 354 -31.65 10.56 -3.46
CA GLY A 354 -32.16 11.64 -4.34
C GLY A 354 -31.80 11.46 -5.82
N GLY A 355 -31.01 10.45 -6.19
CA GLY A 355 -30.58 10.15 -7.55
C GLY A 355 -29.23 10.78 -7.94
N ASP A 356 -28.45 11.30 -6.98
CA ASP A 356 -27.09 11.85 -7.19
C ASP A 356 -26.06 10.97 -6.48
N GLY A 357 -25.31 10.19 -7.26
CA GLY A 357 -24.29 9.26 -6.77
C GLY A 357 -22.88 9.86 -6.61
N SER A 358 -22.70 11.13 -6.92
CA SER A 358 -21.37 11.74 -7.08
C SER A 358 -20.47 11.63 -5.84
N LEU A 359 -21.02 11.79 -4.62
CA LEU A 359 -20.23 11.72 -3.39
C LEU A 359 -19.80 10.29 -3.04
N LEU A 360 -20.69 9.31 -3.19
CA LEU A 360 -20.32 7.89 -3.01
C LEU A 360 -19.28 7.45 -4.03
N MET A 361 -19.40 7.92 -5.29
CA MET A 361 -18.41 7.68 -6.33
C MET A 361 -17.05 8.32 -5.98
N SER A 362 -17.04 9.53 -5.46
CA SER A 362 -15.78 10.19 -5.02
C SER A 362 -15.08 9.40 -3.90
N LEU A 363 -15.85 8.82 -2.97
CA LEU A 363 -15.32 7.92 -1.94
C LEU A 363 -14.74 6.64 -2.58
N SER A 364 -15.45 6.05 -3.56
CA SER A 364 -14.95 4.90 -4.31
C SER A 364 -13.67 5.22 -5.09
N ASP A 365 -13.60 6.39 -5.75
CA ASP A 365 -12.40 6.86 -6.44
C ASP A 365 -11.19 6.93 -5.47
N SER A 366 -11.41 7.44 -4.26
CA SER A 366 -10.38 7.46 -3.22
C SER A 366 -9.91 6.05 -2.82
N MET A 367 -10.84 5.08 -2.71
CA MET A 367 -10.53 3.68 -2.41
C MET A 367 -9.67 3.04 -3.49
N ASN A 368 -9.96 3.33 -4.75
CA ASN A 368 -9.33 2.72 -5.91
C ASN A 368 -8.10 3.49 -6.41
N GLY A 369 -7.77 4.62 -5.77
CA GLY A 369 -6.59 5.43 -6.11
C GLY A 369 -6.76 6.31 -7.35
N ARG A 370 -8.01 6.61 -7.75
CA ARG A 370 -8.32 7.56 -8.83
C ARG A 370 -8.25 9.00 -8.34
N GLY A 371 -7.49 9.81 -9.03
CA GLY A 371 -7.35 11.23 -8.73
C GLY A 371 -8.48 12.09 -9.32
N GLU A 372 -8.59 13.35 -8.87
CA GLU A 372 -9.58 14.32 -9.39
C GLU A 372 -9.39 14.61 -10.90
N ASN A 373 -8.20 14.39 -11.43
CA ASN A 373 -7.85 14.52 -12.85
C ASN A 373 -8.28 13.31 -13.70
N GLY A 374 -8.82 12.28 -13.08
CA GLY A 374 -9.24 11.04 -13.73
C GLY A 374 -8.15 9.99 -13.90
N GLU A 375 -6.93 10.26 -13.48
CA GLU A 375 -5.80 9.33 -13.56
C GLU A 375 -5.76 8.40 -12.35
N TYR A 376 -5.44 7.13 -12.58
CA TYR A 376 -5.25 6.16 -11.51
C TYR A 376 -3.78 6.05 -11.07
N SER A 377 -3.56 5.96 -9.77
CA SER A 377 -2.31 5.39 -9.28
C SER A 377 -2.27 3.88 -9.56
N ASN A 378 -1.09 3.28 -9.49
CA ASN A 378 -1.01 1.82 -9.69
C ASN A 378 -1.40 1.00 -8.44
N LEU A 379 -2.21 1.57 -7.54
CA LEU A 379 -2.63 0.93 -6.28
C LEU A 379 -3.20 -0.46 -6.50
N THR A 380 -4.20 -0.58 -7.38
CA THR A 380 -4.89 -1.86 -7.65
C THR A 380 -3.97 -2.86 -8.34
N ALA A 381 -3.22 -2.43 -9.35
CA ALA A 381 -2.26 -3.27 -10.05
C ALA A 381 -1.20 -3.84 -9.09
N ALA A 382 -0.65 -3.02 -8.21
CA ALA A 382 0.31 -3.43 -7.20
C ALA A 382 -0.33 -4.32 -6.12
N ASN A 383 -1.57 -3.99 -5.68
CA ASN A 383 -2.30 -4.76 -4.67
C ASN A 383 -2.53 -6.20 -5.14
N VAL A 384 -3.12 -6.37 -6.34
CA VAL A 384 -3.36 -7.71 -6.91
C VAL A 384 -2.04 -8.44 -7.12
N SER A 385 -1.02 -7.78 -7.66
CA SER A 385 0.27 -8.42 -7.95
C SER A 385 0.97 -8.93 -6.69
N ILE A 386 1.02 -8.14 -5.64
CA ILE A 386 1.67 -8.52 -4.38
C ILE A 386 0.89 -9.65 -3.70
N ASN A 387 -0.43 -9.49 -3.57
CA ASN A 387 -1.28 -10.53 -2.97
C ASN A 387 -1.19 -11.86 -3.74
N CYS A 388 -1.19 -11.84 -5.08
CA CYS A 388 -1.09 -13.04 -5.89
C CYS A 388 0.32 -13.65 -5.91
N ALA A 389 1.38 -12.85 -5.72
CA ALA A 389 2.74 -13.36 -5.58
C ALA A 389 3.01 -13.98 -4.20
N ASP A 390 2.37 -13.47 -3.15
CA ASP A 390 2.52 -13.97 -1.78
C ASP A 390 1.59 -15.16 -1.51
N SER A 391 0.32 -15.08 -1.92
CA SER A 391 -0.69 -16.11 -1.61
C SER A 391 -0.66 -17.27 -2.59
N LYS A 392 -0.51 -18.50 -2.06
CA LYS A 392 -0.50 -19.75 -2.84
C LYS A 392 -1.88 -20.21 -3.31
N PRO A 393 -2.96 -20.11 -2.52
CA PRO A 393 -4.30 -20.51 -2.95
C PRO A 393 -4.74 -19.81 -4.24
N ARG A 394 -5.45 -20.57 -5.09
CA ARG A 394 -6.11 -20.11 -6.30
C ARG A 394 -7.54 -20.62 -6.26
N TYR A 395 -8.49 -19.70 -6.26
CA TYR A 395 -9.91 -20.03 -6.14
C TYR A 395 -10.56 -20.00 -7.50
N THR A 396 -11.39 -21.02 -7.77
CA THR A 396 -12.26 -21.08 -8.95
C THR A 396 -13.63 -20.49 -8.65
N THR A 397 -14.42 -20.24 -9.68
CA THR A 397 -15.84 -19.85 -9.56
C THR A 397 -16.60 -20.81 -8.64
N ALA A 398 -16.42 -22.13 -8.83
CA ALA A 398 -17.08 -23.14 -7.98
C ALA A 398 -16.65 -23.05 -6.51
N ASP A 399 -15.41 -22.67 -6.25
CA ASP A 399 -14.94 -22.44 -4.88
C ASP A 399 -15.63 -21.24 -4.24
N VAL A 400 -15.85 -20.15 -4.99
CA VAL A 400 -16.57 -18.97 -4.50
C VAL A 400 -18.04 -19.29 -4.27
N GLU A 401 -18.73 -19.91 -5.24
CA GLU A 401 -20.13 -20.31 -5.13
C GLU A 401 -20.39 -21.18 -3.89
N ALA A 402 -19.48 -22.12 -3.60
CA ALA A 402 -19.59 -22.96 -2.41
C ALA A 402 -19.47 -22.17 -1.09
N ARG A 403 -18.92 -20.97 -1.11
CA ARG A 403 -18.64 -20.09 0.04
C ARG A 403 -19.62 -18.94 0.19
N LEU A 404 -20.37 -18.57 -0.86
CA LEU A 404 -21.29 -17.42 -0.85
C LEU A 404 -22.21 -17.42 0.38
N GLY A 405 -22.79 -18.57 0.76
CA GLY A 405 -23.64 -18.66 1.92
C GLY A 405 -22.96 -18.24 3.23
N THR A 406 -21.67 -18.56 3.39
CA THR A 406 -20.86 -18.17 4.55
C THR A 406 -20.55 -16.68 4.55
N PHE A 407 -20.19 -16.13 3.39
CA PHE A 407 -19.87 -14.72 3.24
C PHE A 407 -21.10 -13.83 3.40
N ARG A 408 -22.23 -14.18 2.76
CA ARG A 408 -23.51 -13.47 2.93
C ARG A 408 -24.01 -13.49 4.39
N ALA A 409 -23.79 -14.60 5.10
CA ALA A 409 -24.11 -14.69 6.52
C ALA A 409 -23.18 -13.83 7.40
N ALA A 410 -21.93 -13.64 6.99
CA ALA A 410 -20.96 -12.78 7.68
C ALA A 410 -21.25 -11.29 7.48
N SER A 411 -21.66 -10.91 6.27
CA SER A 411 -22.08 -9.56 5.91
C SER A 411 -23.12 -9.61 4.79
N PRO A 412 -24.36 -9.21 5.05
CA PRO A 412 -25.37 -9.04 3.99
C PRO A 412 -25.00 -7.98 2.95
N VAL A 413 -24.21 -6.97 3.34
CA VAL A 413 -23.83 -5.84 2.45
C VAL A 413 -22.54 -6.12 1.69
N PHE A 414 -21.49 -6.60 2.37
CA PHE A 414 -20.15 -6.71 1.77
C PHE A 414 -19.74 -8.15 1.44
N GLY A 415 -20.50 -9.14 1.94
CA GLY A 415 -20.06 -10.52 1.92
C GLY A 415 -19.88 -11.07 0.51
N GLU A 416 -20.83 -10.85 -0.36
CA GLU A 416 -20.79 -11.37 -1.73
C GLU A 416 -19.70 -10.72 -2.56
N TRP A 417 -19.63 -9.39 -2.55
CA TRP A 417 -18.57 -8.61 -3.19
C TRP A 417 -17.17 -9.09 -2.77
N LEU A 418 -16.95 -9.29 -1.47
CA LEU A 418 -15.67 -9.81 -0.97
C LEU A 418 -15.45 -11.28 -1.32
N ALA A 419 -16.50 -12.11 -1.40
CA ALA A 419 -16.34 -13.50 -1.83
C ALA A 419 -15.84 -13.60 -3.27
N TRP A 420 -16.39 -12.78 -4.17
CA TRP A 420 -15.97 -12.75 -5.58
C TRP A 420 -14.55 -12.23 -5.77
N SER A 421 -14.03 -11.38 -4.89
CA SER A 421 -12.63 -10.95 -4.94
C SER A 421 -11.62 -12.10 -4.82
N LEU A 422 -12.01 -13.28 -4.32
CA LEU A 422 -11.13 -14.44 -4.19
C LEU A 422 -10.61 -14.97 -5.54
N VAL A 423 -11.33 -14.74 -6.65
CA VAL A 423 -10.88 -15.20 -7.98
C VAL A 423 -9.82 -14.29 -8.62
N SER A 424 -9.49 -13.16 -8.01
CA SER A 424 -8.54 -12.19 -8.57
C SER A 424 -7.18 -12.81 -8.96
N CYS A 425 -6.76 -13.87 -8.27
CA CYS A 425 -5.52 -14.58 -8.55
C CYS A 425 -5.71 -15.88 -9.36
N ALA A 426 -6.91 -16.19 -9.88
CA ALA A 426 -7.21 -17.49 -10.51
C ALA A 426 -6.27 -17.80 -11.68
N ASP A 427 -6.10 -16.88 -12.61
CA ASP A 427 -5.28 -16.99 -13.83
C ASP A 427 -3.98 -16.17 -13.71
N TRP A 428 -3.48 -15.92 -12.50
CA TRP A 428 -2.27 -15.15 -12.31
C TRP A 428 -1.03 -15.87 -12.82
N ALA A 429 -0.19 -15.19 -13.62
CA ALA A 429 0.95 -15.79 -14.30
C ALA A 429 2.08 -16.29 -13.36
N VAL A 430 2.13 -15.75 -12.14
CA VAL A 430 3.17 -16.09 -11.16
C VAL A 430 2.61 -16.99 -10.05
N ALA A 431 3.32 -18.04 -9.70
CA ALA A 431 2.94 -18.90 -8.59
C ALA A 431 3.06 -18.17 -7.25
N GLY A 432 2.06 -18.31 -6.39
CA GLY A 432 2.09 -17.79 -5.04
C GLY A 432 3.10 -18.50 -4.14
N ALA A 433 3.67 -17.77 -3.19
CA ALA A 433 4.78 -18.26 -2.36
C ALA A 433 4.32 -19.19 -1.23
N ALA A 434 3.30 -18.81 -0.47
CA ALA A 434 2.89 -19.53 0.74
C ALA A 434 1.38 -19.43 1.00
N ASP A 435 0.88 -20.22 1.95
CA ASP A 435 -0.53 -20.12 2.39
C ASP A 435 -0.75 -18.92 3.32
N HIS A 436 0.29 -18.52 4.05
CA HIS A 436 0.35 -17.35 4.93
C HIS A 436 1.82 -16.96 5.19
N PRO A 437 2.12 -15.70 5.58
CA PRO A 437 3.49 -15.25 5.86
C PRO A 437 4.05 -15.88 7.15
N ASP A 438 5.39 -16.02 7.23
CA ASP A 438 6.07 -16.31 8.49
C ASP A 438 6.56 -14.99 9.12
N VAL A 439 6.11 -14.74 10.36
CA VAL A 439 6.44 -13.53 11.12
C VAL A 439 7.14 -13.84 12.45
N ARG A 440 7.45 -15.10 12.71
CA ARG A 440 8.10 -15.53 13.95
C ARG A 440 9.48 -14.93 14.08
N ALA A 441 9.73 -14.14 15.13
CA ALA A 441 10.92 -13.32 15.28
C ALA A 441 11.64 -13.52 16.63
N PRO A 442 12.14 -14.73 16.95
CA PRO A 442 12.81 -14.98 18.22
C PRO A 442 14.10 -14.13 18.32
N GLY A 443 14.28 -13.45 19.45
CA GLY A 443 15.44 -12.55 19.66
C GLY A 443 15.30 -11.14 19.13
N SER A 444 14.19 -10.82 18.47
CA SER A 444 13.85 -9.45 18.06
C SER A 444 13.66 -8.53 19.27
N ALA A 445 13.90 -7.23 19.07
CA ALA A 445 13.42 -6.22 20.00
C ALA A 445 11.90 -6.26 20.14
N PRO A 446 11.32 -5.78 21.26
CA PRO A 446 9.87 -5.71 21.40
C PRO A 446 9.22 -4.91 20.29
N ILE A 447 8.08 -5.39 19.79
CA ILE A 447 7.26 -4.74 18.76
C ILE A 447 5.91 -4.39 19.40
N LEU A 448 5.52 -3.11 19.37
CA LEU A 448 4.23 -2.67 19.88
C LEU A 448 3.15 -2.96 18.83
N VAL A 449 2.18 -3.80 19.19
CA VAL A 449 1.11 -4.30 18.31
C VAL A 449 -0.22 -3.71 18.79
N ILE A 450 -0.87 -2.90 17.96
CA ILE A 450 -2.06 -2.15 18.33
C ILE A 450 -3.27 -2.71 17.59
N GLY A 451 -4.24 -3.22 18.33
CA GLY A 451 -5.53 -3.66 17.79
C GLY A 451 -6.64 -2.68 18.12
N ASN A 452 -7.44 -2.31 17.13
CA ASN A 452 -8.63 -1.48 17.28
C ASN A 452 -9.89 -2.36 17.25
N THR A 453 -10.77 -2.21 18.23
CA THR A 453 -11.96 -3.08 18.36
C THR A 453 -13.04 -2.82 17.32
N GLY A 454 -13.03 -1.68 16.66
CA GLY A 454 -13.95 -1.30 15.58
C GLY A 454 -13.28 -1.17 14.22
N ASP A 455 -12.17 -1.89 13.99
CA ASP A 455 -11.45 -1.87 12.71
C ASP A 455 -12.21 -2.68 11.63
N PRO A 456 -12.58 -2.05 10.49
CA PRO A 456 -13.30 -2.73 9.42
C PRO A 456 -12.45 -3.67 8.59
N ALA A 457 -11.18 -3.32 8.34
CA ALA A 457 -10.33 -4.01 7.38
C ALA A 457 -9.40 -5.04 8.03
N THR A 458 -8.90 -4.75 9.24
CA THR A 458 -8.04 -5.64 10.02
C THR A 458 -8.67 -5.88 11.39
N PRO A 459 -9.61 -6.83 11.50
CA PRO A 459 -10.34 -7.08 12.74
C PRO A 459 -9.42 -7.31 13.95
N TYR A 460 -9.82 -6.80 15.10
CA TYR A 460 -9.04 -6.77 16.36
C TYR A 460 -8.30 -8.07 16.70
N GLU A 461 -8.90 -9.23 16.38
CA GLU A 461 -8.29 -10.54 16.66
C GLU A 461 -6.96 -10.72 15.94
N GLY A 462 -6.74 -10.07 14.79
CA GLY A 462 -5.48 -10.09 14.05
C GLY A 462 -4.31 -9.58 14.88
N ALA A 463 -4.51 -8.52 15.67
CA ALA A 463 -3.46 -8.00 16.55
C ALA A 463 -3.03 -9.04 17.60
N ARG A 464 -3.97 -9.79 18.16
CA ARG A 464 -3.67 -10.85 19.13
C ARG A 464 -2.91 -12.00 18.47
N LYS A 465 -3.32 -12.39 17.26
CA LYS A 465 -2.65 -13.43 16.48
C LYS A 465 -1.23 -13.01 16.07
N MET A 466 -1.02 -11.76 15.71
CA MET A 466 0.31 -11.22 15.44
C MET A 466 1.21 -11.30 16.69
N VAL A 467 0.71 -10.91 17.86
CA VAL A 467 1.46 -11.02 19.13
C VAL A 467 1.87 -12.46 19.43
N GLU A 468 0.96 -13.42 19.24
CA GLU A 468 1.23 -14.85 19.41
C GLU A 468 2.27 -15.35 18.40
N ALA A 469 2.12 -14.98 17.11
CA ALA A 469 2.98 -15.43 16.01
C ALA A 469 4.40 -14.88 16.10
N LEU A 470 4.58 -13.61 16.50
CA LEU A 470 5.89 -12.99 16.73
C LEU A 470 6.71 -13.73 17.80
N GLY A 471 6.03 -14.33 18.77
CA GLY A 471 6.63 -15.15 19.82
C GLY A 471 6.80 -14.42 21.15
N ALA A 472 7.12 -15.21 22.18
CA ALA A 472 7.18 -14.76 23.57
C ALA A 472 8.18 -13.60 23.77
N GLY A 473 7.68 -12.50 24.33
CA GLY A 473 8.49 -11.32 24.67
C GLY A 473 8.77 -10.37 23.50
N VAL A 474 8.31 -10.70 22.28
CA VAL A 474 8.46 -9.86 21.09
C VAL A 474 7.21 -9.00 20.87
N GLY A 475 6.05 -9.60 20.66
CA GLY A 475 4.80 -8.86 20.51
C GLY A 475 4.31 -8.26 21.85
N ILE A 476 4.05 -6.97 21.88
CA ILE A 476 3.52 -6.22 23.04
C ILE A 476 2.16 -5.67 22.67
N GLU A 477 1.10 -6.27 23.18
CA GLU A 477 -0.29 -5.92 22.86
C GLU A 477 -0.72 -4.57 23.47
N LEU A 478 -1.33 -3.73 22.65
CA LEU A 478 -2.09 -2.54 23.04
C LEU A 478 -3.48 -2.62 22.41
N THR A 479 -4.52 -2.60 23.21
CA THR A 479 -5.91 -2.56 22.73
C THR A 479 -6.41 -1.12 22.69
N TYR A 480 -6.97 -0.70 21.57
CA TYR A 480 -7.77 0.51 21.45
C TYR A 480 -9.27 0.15 21.31
N LYS A 481 -10.09 0.67 22.20
CA LYS A 481 -11.56 0.57 22.12
C LYS A 481 -12.09 1.76 21.34
N GLY A 482 -11.96 1.71 20.02
CA GLY A 482 -12.35 2.79 19.11
C GLY A 482 -12.89 2.27 17.80
N GLN A 483 -13.10 3.18 16.85
CA GLN A 483 -13.63 2.94 15.51
C GLN A 483 -12.58 3.28 14.46
N GLY A 484 -12.75 2.72 13.27
CA GLY A 484 -11.92 3.01 12.09
C GLY A 484 -10.65 2.17 12.00
N HIS A 485 -9.94 2.32 10.90
CA HIS A 485 -8.74 1.57 10.55
C HIS A 485 -7.49 2.28 11.06
N GLY A 486 -6.89 1.72 12.11
CA GLY A 486 -5.77 2.33 12.84
C GLY A 486 -6.21 3.06 14.11
N ALA A 487 -5.25 3.28 14.99
CA ALA A 487 -5.51 3.83 16.32
C ALA A 487 -4.67 5.08 16.63
N TYR A 488 -3.45 5.18 16.12
CA TYR A 488 -2.54 6.29 16.45
C TYR A 488 -3.03 7.62 15.88
N ASN A 489 -3.45 7.63 14.61
CA ASN A 489 -3.92 8.83 13.91
C ASN A 489 -5.34 9.23 14.35
N GLY A 490 -6.11 8.34 14.99
CA GLY A 490 -7.42 8.65 15.58
C GLY A 490 -7.38 9.60 16.80
N GLY A 491 -6.21 10.14 17.15
CA GLY A 491 -6.08 11.21 18.15
C GLY A 491 -6.26 10.76 19.61
N ASN A 492 -6.39 9.47 19.89
CA ASN A 492 -6.56 8.99 21.27
C ASN A 492 -5.29 9.21 22.10
N ALA A 493 -5.37 10.06 23.12
CA ALA A 493 -4.23 10.44 23.96
C ALA A 493 -3.55 9.27 24.69
N CYS A 494 -4.31 8.20 25.02
CA CYS A 494 -3.75 7.01 25.67
C CYS A 494 -2.89 6.21 24.70
N VAL A 495 -3.36 6.01 23.45
CA VAL A 495 -2.61 5.34 22.37
C VAL A 495 -1.37 6.15 22.04
N GLN A 496 -1.53 7.44 21.73
CA GLN A 496 -0.42 8.33 21.40
C GLN A 496 0.64 8.38 22.50
N THR A 497 0.23 8.45 23.79
CA THR A 497 1.18 8.44 24.90
C THR A 497 1.98 7.14 24.97
N ALA A 498 1.34 6.00 24.69
CA ALA A 498 2.02 4.69 24.72
C ALA A 498 3.02 4.56 23.57
N VAL A 499 2.60 4.90 22.34
CA VAL A 499 3.42 4.85 21.12
C VAL A 499 4.60 5.81 21.21
N ASP A 500 4.32 7.08 21.54
CA ASP A 500 5.36 8.11 21.68
C ASP A 500 6.38 7.75 22.77
N GLY A 501 5.88 7.28 23.92
CA GLY A 501 6.73 6.82 25.02
C GLY A 501 7.67 5.71 24.57
N TYR A 502 7.16 4.76 23.80
CA TYR A 502 7.97 3.67 23.25
C TYR A 502 8.93 4.16 22.17
N LEU A 503 8.46 4.84 21.13
CA LEU A 503 9.31 5.29 20.03
C LEU A 503 10.35 6.33 20.45
N LEU A 504 10.00 7.31 21.30
CA LEU A 504 10.91 8.38 21.66
C LEU A 504 11.88 8.02 22.78
N THR A 505 11.49 7.14 23.71
CA THR A 505 12.30 6.84 24.91
C THR A 505 12.69 5.37 25.07
N GLY A 506 12.12 4.46 24.27
CA GLY A 506 12.30 3.02 24.41
C GLY A 506 11.50 2.40 25.57
N LYS A 507 10.58 3.16 26.19
CA LYS A 507 9.77 2.64 27.30
C LYS A 507 8.66 1.73 26.76
N VAL A 508 8.90 0.43 26.83
CA VAL A 508 7.92 -0.58 26.43
C VAL A 508 6.69 -0.50 27.36
N PRO A 509 5.48 -0.32 26.82
CA PRO A 509 4.27 -0.35 27.65
C PRO A 509 4.02 -1.76 28.19
N LYS A 510 3.20 -1.87 29.24
CA LYS A 510 2.75 -3.18 29.72
C LYS A 510 1.87 -3.83 28.65
N SER A 511 2.18 -5.08 28.28
CA SER A 511 1.33 -5.84 27.36
C SER A 511 -0.08 -6.04 27.92
N GLY A 512 -1.08 -6.00 27.04
CA GLY A 512 -2.50 -6.04 27.42
C GLY A 512 -3.03 -4.71 27.96
N ARG A 513 -2.32 -3.59 27.75
CA ARG A 513 -2.86 -2.25 28.04
C ARG A 513 -4.06 -1.95 27.17
N VAL A 514 -5.12 -1.43 27.80
CA VAL A 514 -6.34 -1.02 27.11
C VAL A 514 -6.47 0.51 27.17
N CYS A 515 -6.70 1.11 26.00
CA CYS A 515 -7.04 2.52 25.79
C CYS A 515 -8.51 2.60 25.31
N ALA A 516 -9.29 3.56 25.85
CA ALA A 516 -10.69 3.78 25.49
C ALA A 516 -10.95 5.27 25.31
#